data_ec237350694bd0874aa41956b9019383
#
_entry.id   ec237350694bd0874aa41956b9019383
#
_cell.length_a   1.000
_cell.length_b   1.000
_cell.length_c   1.000
_cell.angle_alpha   90.00
_cell.angle_beta   90.00
_cell.angle_gamma   90.00
#
_symmetry.space_group_name_H-M   'P 1'
#
loop_
_entity.id
_entity.type
_entity.pdbx_description
1 polymer ?
#
loop_
_entity_poly.entity_id
_entity_poly.type
_entity_poly.pdbx_seq_one_letter_code
_entity_poly.pdbx_strand_id
1 'polypeptide(L)'
;MKLTRHNGRSGKHCTYNPRHNDRRFDVENSEHIDAQRAKKNVYWDCYRGFTTPELRENPEQPDFSFEEIERMYYYEHYSDHVDAQNARNEKTRHTERNRTVEDLLKNNKTCPEESIYQIGTMEESVPPGTLALIVSEFYEEFERRFGSHIHILDWALHLDEGTPHIHERHVFDCKNRYGELCPQQEKALEELGFELPDPSKPKGKHNNRKQTFDAVCRTLLFDISHKHGVHLEQEPSYGGRTYLEKQDYILMKQKELLAAQEQRLEELTLKIEDVETLVEEVSDIAYDKAVEVVTDTVRQETTRRISDWWRKRKTGYSRRNGKRRKKSVSMPPPGWME
;
A
#
# COMPACT_ATOMS: atom_id res chain seq x y z
N MET A 1 -5.67 -4.19 31.47
CA MET A 1 -4.39 -4.12 30.72
C MET A 1 -4.15 -2.75 30.15
N LYS A 2 -2.92 -2.40 29.85
CA LYS A 2 -2.50 -1.10 29.31
C LYS A 2 -2.18 -1.20 27.82
N LEU A 3 -2.75 -0.31 27.01
CA LEU A 3 -2.39 -0.17 25.61
C LEU A 3 -1.28 0.86 25.46
N THR A 4 -0.18 0.48 24.85
CA THR A 4 0.95 1.34 24.56
C THR A 4 1.12 1.49 23.05
N ARG A 5 1.15 2.71 22.55
CA ARG A 5 1.62 3.08 21.23
C ARG A 5 2.62 4.20 21.36
N HIS A 6 3.87 3.92 21.06
CA HIS A 6 4.95 4.89 21.04
C HIS A 6 5.35 5.18 19.59
N ASN A 7 5.55 6.44 19.26
CA ASN A 7 6.01 6.85 17.94
C ASN A 7 7.29 7.67 18.05
N GLY A 8 8.15 7.53 17.06
CA GLY A 8 9.35 8.32 16.96
C GLY A 8 10.08 8.15 15.63
N ARG A 9 11.09 8.97 15.46
CA ARG A 9 12.04 8.88 14.36
C ARG A 9 13.42 8.66 14.91
N SER A 10 14.33 8.11 14.12
CA SER A 10 15.69 7.81 14.57
C SER A 10 16.28 9.02 15.30
N GLY A 11 16.54 8.84 16.56
CA GLY A 11 17.07 9.86 17.47
C GLY A 11 18.54 9.61 17.76
N LYS A 12 19.10 10.53 18.57
CA LYS A 12 20.50 10.55 18.99
C LYS A 12 20.99 9.25 19.66
N HIS A 13 20.07 8.37 20.06
CA HIS A 13 20.37 7.16 20.84
C HIS A 13 19.94 5.87 20.11
N CYS A 14 19.71 5.91 18.79
CA CYS A 14 19.32 4.75 17.99
C CYS A 14 18.09 3.98 18.52
N THR A 15 17.17 4.68 19.18
CA THR A 15 15.98 4.07 19.80
C THR A 15 15.04 3.48 18.74
N TYR A 16 15.06 4.04 17.53
CA TYR A 16 14.27 3.62 16.39
C TYR A 16 15.24 3.23 15.26
N ASN A 17 15.46 1.93 15.09
CA ASN A 17 16.49 1.43 14.19
C ASN A 17 16.00 0.19 13.45
N PRO A 18 15.91 0.20 12.12
CA PRO A 18 15.47 -0.95 11.33
C PRO A 18 16.29 -2.21 11.60
N ARG A 19 17.59 -2.08 11.92
CA ARG A 19 18.45 -3.22 12.28
C ARG A 19 18.08 -3.88 13.60
N HIS A 20 17.50 -3.12 14.55
CA HIS A 20 16.95 -3.67 15.77
C HIS A 20 15.68 -4.46 15.45
N ASN A 21 14.83 -3.92 14.57
CA ASN A 21 13.55 -4.50 14.27
C ASN A 21 13.68 -5.82 13.53
N ASP A 22 14.62 -5.95 12.60
CA ASP A 22 14.85 -7.19 11.84
C ASP A 22 15.91 -8.12 12.44
N ARG A 23 16.41 -7.81 13.65
CA ARG A 23 17.44 -8.58 14.36
C ARG A 23 18.75 -8.75 13.59
N ARG A 24 19.15 -7.76 12.77
CA ARG A 24 20.43 -7.75 12.04
C ARG A 24 21.61 -7.32 12.92
N PHE A 25 21.75 -7.99 14.06
CA PHE A 25 22.87 -7.85 14.98
C PHE A 25 23.09 -9.17 15.76
N ASP A 26 24.10 -9.23 16.60
CA ASP A 26 24.42 -10.42 17.38
C ASP A 26 23.40 -10.63 18.52
N VAL A 27 22.38 -11.43 18.20
CA VAL A 27 21.28 -11.79 19.11
C VAL A 27 21.77 -12.70 20.24
N GLU A 28 22.74 -13.58 19.97
CA GLU A 28 23.21 -14.57 20.94
C GLU A 28 23.96 -13.93 22.14
N ASN A 29 24.61 -12.80 21.92
CA ASN A 29 25.32 -12.04 22.94
C ASN A 29 24.51 -10.85 23.50
N SER A 30 23.23 -10.76 23.22
CA SER A 30 22.36 -9.67 23.70
C SER A 30 21.70 -10.03 25.03
N GLU A 31 21.97 -9.26 26.08
CA GLU A 31 21.47 -9.52 27.46
C GLU A 31 19.94 -9.48 27.60
N HIS A 32 19.24 -8.82 26.67
CA HIS A 32 17.79 -8.59 26.77
C HIS A 32 16.96 -9.41 25.77
N ILE A 33 17.60 -10.26 24.98
CA ILE A 33 16.97 -11.04 23.92
C ILE A 33 17.16 -12.53 24.17
N ASP A 34 16.06 -13.28 24.12
CA ASP A 34 16.09 -14.74 24.17
C ASP A 34 16.27 -15.29 22.74
N ALA A 35 17.49 -15.76 22.43
CA ALA A 35 17.85 -16.28 21.11
C ALA A 35 16.96 -17.47 20.64
N GLN A 36 16.42 -18.28 21.55
CA GLN A 36 15.51 -19.38 21.19
C GLN A 36 14.11 -18.85 20.83
N ARG A 37 13.67 -17.80 21.51
CA ARG A 37 12.38 -17.14 21.22
C ARG A 37 12.49 -16.28 19.96
N ALA A 38 13.66 -15.72 19.65
CA ALA A 38 13.91 -14.94 18.43
C ALA A 38 13.61 -15.71 17.15
N LYS A 39 13.78 -17.05 17.16
CA LYS A 39 13.38 -17.92 16.04
C LYS A 39 11.88 -17.95 15.74
N LYS A 40 11.05 -17.43 16.65
CA LYS A 40 9.59 -17.34 16.51
C LYS A 40 9.11 -15.94 16.13
N ASN A 41 10.01 -14.99 15.99
CA ASN A 41 9.68 -13.65 15.53
C ASN A 41 9.04 -13.70 14.13
N VAL A 42 8.15 -12.79 13.85
CA VAL A 42 7.49 -12.67 12.54
C VAL A 42 7.81 -11.31 11.96
N TYR A 43 8.13 -11.30 10.69
CA TYR A 43 8.49 -10.09 9.95
C TYR A 43 7.56 -9.91 8.76
N TRP A 44 7.38 -8.68 8.37
CA TRP A 44 6.66 -8.31 7.15
C TRP A 44 7.33 -7.09 6.51
N ASP A 45 7.38 -7.06 5.20
CA ASP A 45 7.77 -5.87 4.45
C ASP A 45 6.89 -5.69 3.20
N CYS A 46 6.86 -4.46 2.69
CA CYS A 46 5.99 -4.06 1.58
C CYS A 46 6.31 -4.71 0.24
N TYR A 47 7.46 -5.38 0.09
CA TYR A 47 7.85 -6.05 -1.15
C TYR A 47 7.62 -7.56 -1.13
N ARG A 48 7.87 -8.22 -0.01
CA ARG A 48 7.82 -9.69 0.11
C ARG A 48 6.63 -10.19 0.92
N GLY A 49 6.01 -9.31 1.71
CA GLY A 49 4.99 -9.72 2.66
C GLY A 49 5.57 -10.42 3.90
N PHE A 50 4.88 -11.44 4.38
CA PHE A 50 5.26 -12.14 5.61
C PHE A 50 6.50 -13.02 5.44
N THR A 51 7.44 -12.92 6.38
CA THR A 51 8.61 -13.77 6.49
C THR A 51 8.86 -14.19 7.94
N THR A 52 9.61 -15.29 8.12
CA THR A 52 10.08 -15.77 9.43
C THR A 52 11.59 -15.91 9.40
N PRO A 53 12.30 -16.00 10.55
CA PRO A 53 13.73 -16.24 10.55
C PRO A 53 14.13 -17.44 9.68
N GLU A 54 13.37 -18.54 9.76
CA GLU A 54 13.61 -19.76 8.98
C GLU A 54 13.50 -19.52 7.45
N LEU A 55 12.51 -18.74 7.02
CA LEU A 55 12.35 -18.38 5.60
C LEU A 55 13.47 -17.43 5.11
N ARG A 56 13.97 -16.57 5.99
CA ARG A 56 15.06 -15.64 5.70
C ARG A 56 16.42 -16.35 5.58
N GLU A 57 16.59 -17.49 6.22
CA GLU A 57 17.80 -18.32 6.11
C GLU A 57 17.86 -19.14 4.80
N ASN A 58 16.78 -19.15 4.02
CA ASN A 58 16.74 -19.89 2.75
C ASN A 58 17.66 -19.25 1.69
N PRO A 59 18.76 -19.89 1.27
CA PRO A 59 19.72 -19.32 0.34
C PRO A 59 19.17 -19.13 -1.09
N GLU A 60 18.02 -19.73 -1.41
CA GLU A 60 17.39 -19.59 -2.72
C GLU A 60 16.53 -18.32 -2.83
N GLN A 61 16.27 -17.63 -1.72
CA GLN A 61 15.48 -16.40 -1.69
C GLN A 61 16.36 -15.21 -1.29
N PRO A 62 16.26 -14.07 -1.99
CA PRO A 62 16.98 -12.87 -1.58
C PRO A 62 16.46 -12.42 -0.21
N ASP A 63 17.36 -12.29 0.74
CA ASP A 63 17.03 -11.76 2.06
C ASP A 63 17.49 -10.31 2.18
N PHE A 64 16.54 -9.40 2.15
CA PHE A 64 16.77 -7.98 2.36
C PHE A 64 16.52 -7.60 3.82
N SER A 65 17.42 -6.80 4.37
CA SER A 65 17.21 -6.13 5.65
C SER A 65 16.11 -5.07 5.55
N PHE A 66 15.50 -4.70 6.66
CA PHE A 66 14.55 -3.58 6.68
C PHE A 66 15.21 -2.26 6.23
N GLU A 67 16.48 -2.06 6.56
CA GLU A 67 17.24 -0.90 6.05
C GLU A 67 17.34 -0.90 4.51
N GLU A 68 17.49 -2.05 3.88
CA GLU A 68 17.51 -2.18 2.42
C GLU A 68 16.11 -2.00 1.83
N ILE A 69 15.07 -2.53 2.46
CA ILE A 69 13.66 -2.34 2.08
C ILE A 69 13.30 -0.85 2.09
N GLU A 70 13.59 -0.14 3.19
CA GLU A 70 13.35 1.30 3.27
C GLU A 70 14.11 2.08 2.20
N ARG A 71 15.37 1.71 1.96
CA ARG A 71 16.18 2.31 0.90
C ARG A 71 15.59 2.08 -0.48
N MET A 72 15.19 0.85 -0.81
CA MET A 72 14.56 0.50 -2.08
C MET A 72 13.30 1.33 -2.29
N TYR A 73 12.41 1.40 -1.28
CA TYR A 73 11.18 2.19 -1.33
C TYR A 73 11.46 3.67 -1.62
N TYR A 74 12.43 4.26 -0.91
CA TYR A 74 12.78 5.67 -1.10
C TYR A 74 13.38 5.95 -2.48
N TYR A 75 14.21 5.07 -3.00
CA TYR A 75 14.76 5.20 -4.36
C TYR A 75 13.66 5.07 -5.42
N GLU A 76 12.76 4.12 -5.27
CA GLU A 76 11.67 3.91 -6.21
C GLU A 76 10.69 5.10 -6.26
N HIS A 77 10.32 5.65 -5.10
CA HIS A 77 9.23 6.62 -5.03
C HIS A 77 9.69 8.08 -5.02
N TYR A 78 10.92 8.37 -4.59
CA TYR A 78 11.36 9.75 -4.37
C TYR A 78 12.58 10.20 -5.19
N SER A 79 13.18 9.35 -6.02
CA SER A 79 14.30 9.73 -6.89
C SER A 79 13.94 10.87 -7.82
N ASP A 80 12.79 10.80 -8.49
CA ASP A 80 12.32 11.85 -9.41
C ASP A 80 12.19 13.22 -8.73
N HIS A 81 11.69 13.23 -7.47
CA HIS A 81 11.62 14.45 -6.69
C HIS A 81 13.01 15.02 -6.38
N VAL A 82 13.95 14.17 -5.96
CA VAL A 82 15.32 14.58 -5.63
C VAL A 82 16.01 15.14 -6.86
N ASP A 83 15.92 14.46 -8.00
CA ASP A 83 16.54 14.88 -9.27
C ASP A 83 15.93 16.20 -9.77
N ALA A 84 14.61 16.33 -9.73
CA ALA A 84 13.94 17.57 -10.12
C ALA A 84 14.27 18.74 -9.18
N GLN A 85 14.41 18.50 -7.87
CA GLN A 85 14.85 19.51 -6.90
C GLN A 85 16.30 19.93 -7.19
N ASN A 86 17.21 18.99 -7.43
CA ASN A 86 18.62 19.26 -7.72
C ASN A 86 18.74 20.07 -9.03
N ALA A 87 18.01 19.71 -10.08
CA ALA A 87 17.97 20.47 -11.33
C ALA A 87 17.48 21.92 -11.14
N ARG A 88 16.50 22.16 -10.23
CA ARG A 88 16.07 23.51 -9.86
C ARG A 88 17.16 24.29 -9.12
N ASN A 89 17.86 23.62 -8.18
CA ASN A 89 18.97 24.22 -7.44
C ASN A 89 20.10 24.63 -8.39
N GLU A 90 20.46 23.80 -9.37
CA GLU A 90 21.47 24.11 -10.37
C GLU A 90 21.09 25.33 -11.21
N LYS A 91 19.85 25.41 -11.69
CA LYS A 91 19.33 26.56 -12.44
C LYS A 91 19.41 27.87 -11.64
N THR A 92 19.25 27.77 -10.32
CA THR A 92 19.30 28.95 -9.42
C THR A 92 20.68 29.15 -8.80
N ARG A 93 21.69 28.36 -9.18
CA ARG A 93 23.06 28.39 -8.65
C ARG A 93 23.16 28.12 -7.15
N HIS A 94 22.30 27.23 -6.64
CA HIS A 94 22.26 26.81 -5.25
C HIS A 94 22.61 25.34 -5.11
N THR A 95 23.68 24.88 -5.77
CA THR A 95 24.12 23.46 -5.77
C THR A 95 24.47 22.94 -4.38
N GLU A 96 24.81 23.82 -3.43
CA GLU A 96 25.00 23.49 -2.01
C GLU A 96 23.74 22.91 -1.34
N ARG A 97 22.57 23.04 -1.98
CA ARG A 97 21.28 22.48 -1.50
C ARG A 97 20.94 21.16 -2.15
N ASN A 98 21.79 20.68 -3.05
CA ASN A 98 21.56 19.38 -3.67
C ASN A 98 21.57 18.27 -2.61
N ARG A 99 20.71 17.30 -2.80
CA ARG A 99 20.52 16.17 -1.89
C ARG A 99 20.52 14.87 -2.68
N THR A 100 20.71 13.79 -1.95
CA THR A 100 20.53 12.41 -2.40
C THR A 100 19.30 11.81 -1.75
N VAL A 101 18.83 10.68 -2.23
CA VAL A 101 17.78 9.89 -1.58
C VAL A 101 18.21 9.45 -0.17
N GLU A 102 19.49 9.13 0.01
CA GLU A 102 20.07 8.81 1.32
C GLU A 102 19.96 9.98 2.32
N ASP A 103 20.00 11.22 1.85
CA ASP A 103 19.80 12.39 2.72
C ASP A 103 18.34 12.48 3.21
N LEU A 104 17.37 12.00 2.44
CA LEU A 104 15.98 11.91 2.90
C LEU A 104 15.83 10.87 4.01
N LEU A 105 16.46 9.71 3.89
CA LEU A 105 16.46 8.65 4.91
C LEU A 105 17.14 9.07 6.22
N LYS A 106 18.15 9.94 6.15
CA LYS A 106 18.88 10.43 7.33
C LYS A 106 18.25 11.64 8.00
N ASN A 107 17.35 12.33 7.33
CA ASN A 107 16.77 13.57 7.83
C ASN A 107 15.57 13.28 8.73
N ASN A 108 15.57 13.77 9.96
CA ASN A 108 14.51 13.58 10.96
C ASN A 108 13.11 14.06 10.53
N LYS A 109 12.98 14.80 9.42
CA LYS A 109 11.69 15.27 8.91
C LYS A 109 11.16 14.39 7.79
N THR A 110 12.03 13.61 7.15
CA THR A 110 11.72 12.86 5.95
C THR A 110 12.00 11.37 6.07
N CYS A 111 12.77 10.92 7.06
CA CYS A 111 12.98 9.51 7.34
C CYS A 111 11.69 8.81 7.78
N PRO A 112 11.60 7.48 7.65
CA PRO A 112 10.49 6.71 8.19
C PRO A 112 10.28 6.98 9.68
N GLU A 113 9.03 6.99 10.10
CA GLU A 113 8.65 7.02 11.50
C GLU A 113 8.41 5.59 11.98
N GLU A 114 8.76 5.32 13.23
CA GLU A 114 8.50 4.04 13.87
C GLU A 114 7.34 4.17 14.86
N SER A 115 6.46 3.17 14.86
CA SER A 115 5.46 2.97 15.91
C SER A 115 5.71 1.63 16.59
N ILE A 116 5.62 1.62 17.93
CA ILE A 116 5.72 0.41 18.74
C ILE A 116 4.36 0.15 19.37
N TYR A 117 3.85 -1.06 19.19
CA TYR A 117 2.55 -1.49 19.70
C TYR A 117 2.74 -2.60 20.74
N GLN A 118 2.19 -2.39 21.94
CA GLN A 118 2.24 -3.34 23.03
C GLN A 118 0.93 -3.30 23.82
N ILE A 119 0.38 -4.46 24.18
CA ILE A 119 -0.81 -4.57 25.02
C ILE A 119 -0.44 -5.40 26.26
N GLY A 120 -0.41 -4.72 27.40
CA GLY A 120 -0.01 -5.29 28.69
C GLY A 120 1.37 -4.86 29.13
N THR A 121 1.87 -5.57 30.13
CA THR A 121 3.17 -5.37 30.79
C THR A 121 3.91 -6.70 30.85
N MET A 122 5.09 -6.71 31.47
CA MET A 122 5.83 -7.95 31.74
C MET A 122 5.06 -8.92 32.66
N GLU A 123 4.20 -8.42 33.54
CA GLU A 123 3.43 -9.21 34.49
C GLU A 123 2.16 -9.81 33.87
N GLU A 124 1.51 -9.03 32.98
CA GLU A 124 0.28 -9.44 32.31
C GLU A 124 0.23 -8.82 30.89
N SER A 125 0.30 -9.66 29.87
CA SER A 125 0.20 -9.24 28.47
C SER A 125 -0.75 -10.13 27.68
N VAL A 126 -1.27 -9.61 26.57
CA VAL A 126 -2.05 -10.45 25.64
C VAL A 126 -1.15 -11.52 25.02
N PRO A 127 -1.71 -12.71 24.70
CA PRO A 127 -0.98 -13.71 23.93
C PRO A 127 -0.47 -13.14 22.59
N PRO A 128 0.70 -13.58 22.12
CA PRO A 128 1.26 -13.09 20.84
C PRO A 128 0.29 -13.16 19.65
N GLY A 129 -0.47 -14.26 19.55
CA GLY A 129 -1.47 -14.42 18.50
C GLY A 129 -2.60 -13.41 18.57
N THR A 130 -3.04 -13.04 19.78
CA THR A 130 -4.06 -11.98 19.98
C THR A 130 -3.50 -10.62 19.59
N LEU A 131 -2.26 -10.30 19.97
CA LEU A 131 -1.60 -9.07 19.55
C LEU A 131 -1.48 -9.00 18.02
N ALA A 132 -1.04 -10.09 17.40
CA ALA A 132 -0.91 -10.16 15.94
C ALA A 132 -2.26 -9.93 15.23
N LEU A 133 -3.35 -10.55 15.69
CA LEU A 133 -4.70 -10.35 15.13
C LEU A 133 -5.17 -8.91 15.27
N ILE A 134 -5.03 -8.31 16.45
CA ILE A 134 -5.41 -6.92 16.71
C ILE A 134 -4.64 -5.95 15.80
N VAL A 135 -3.33 -6.13 15.70
CA VAL A 135 -2.49 -5.23 14.90
C VAL A 135 -2.66 -5.46 13.40
N SER A 136 -2.92 -6.69 12.96
CA SER A 136 -3.26 -6.97 11.55
C SER A 136 -4.55 -6.27 11.14
N GLU A 137 -5.62 -6.38 11.94
CA GLU A 137 -6.88 -5.66 11.67
C GLU A 137 -6.65 -4.13 11.72
N PHE A 138 -5.82 -3.66 12.65
CA PHE A 138 -5.44 -2.25 12.69
C PHE A 138 -4.73 -1.81 11.41
N TYR A 139 -3.82 -2.61 10.85
CA TYR A 139 -3.13 -2.27 9.61
C TYR A 139 -4.05 -2.27 8.39
N GLU A 140 -5.01 -3.18 8.31
CA GLU A 140 -6.03 -3.16 7.26
C GLU A 140 -6.86 -1.87 7.31
N GLU A 141 -7.34 -1.48 8.51
CA GLU A 141 -8.06 -0.23 8.70
C GLU A 141 -7.17 1.01 8.47
N PHE A 142 -5.91 0.94 8.86
CA PHE A 142 -4.93 2.01 8.65
C PHE A 142 -4.67 2.24 7.16
N GLU A 143 -4.41 1.18 6.41
CA GLU A 143 -4.22 1.25 4.96
C GLU A 143 -5.47 1.76 4.25
N ARG A 144 -6.64 1.24 4.60
CA ARG A 144 -7.91 1.69 4.04
C ARG A 144 -8.18 3.18 4.26
N ARG A 145 -7.81 3.72 5.42
CA ARG A 145 -8.10 5.12 5.80
C ARG A 145 -7.01 6.09 5.37
N PHE A 146 -5.76 5.68 5.43
CA PHE A 146 -4.61 6.56 5.32
C PHE A 146 -3.62 6.17 4.23
N GLY A 147 -3.79 5.03 3.58
CA GLY A 147 -2.86 4.47 2.59
C GLY A 147 -2.65 5.35 1.36
N SER A 148 -3.49 6.37 1.12
CA SER A 148 -3.24 7.36 0.09
C SER A 148 -2.04 8.28 0.37
N HIS A 149 -1.59 8.36 1.64
CA HIS A 149 -0.56 9.29 2.09
C HIS A 149 0.37 8.73 3.18
N ILE A 150 0.09 7.54 3.69
CA ILE A 150 0.90 6.91 4.74
C ILE A 150 1.12 5.45 4.36
N HIS A 151 2.38 5.08 4.14
CA HIS A 151 2.75 3.77 3.64
C HIS A 151 3.57 3.02 4.68
N ILE A 152 3.09 1.83 5.10
CA ILE A 152 3.84 0.93 5.98
C ILE A 152 4.92 0.26 5.14
N LEU A 153 6.17 0.37 5.57
CA LEU A 153 7.34 -0.17 4.88
C LEU A 153 7.70 -1.57 5.36
N ASP A 154 7.74 -1.73 6.67
CA ASP A 154 8.06 -2.99 7.33
C ASP A 154 7.50 -3.02 8.76
N TRP A 155 7.39 -4.22 9.31
CA TRP A 155 7.13 -4.41 10.73
C TRP A 155 7.63 -5.78 11.22
N ALA A 156 7.89 -5.86 12.53
CA ALA A 156 8.34 -7.05 13.22
C ALA A 156 7.52 -7.30 14.49
N LEU A 157 7.02 -8.52 14.66
CA LEU A 157 6.50 -9.01 15.93
C LEU A 157 7.65 -9.66 16.70
N HIS A 158 8.05 -9.04 17.78
CA HIS A 158 9.08 -9.53 18.67
C HIS A 158 8.45 -10.36 19.80
N LEU A 159 8.91 -11.61 19.89
CA LEU A 159 8.54 -12.56 20.94
C LEU A 159 9.71 -12.87 21.88
N ASP A 160 10.87 -12.36 21.58
CA ASP A 160 12.16 -12.64 22.19
C ASP A 160 12.56 -11.68 23.32
N GLU A 161 11.73 -10.69 23.60
CA GLU A 161 11.88 -9.78 24.73
C GLU A 161 10.84 -10.08 25.84
N GLY A 162 10.86 -9.26 26.90
CA GLY A 162 10.02 -9.50 28.08
C GLY A 162 8.51 -9.50 27.84
N THR A 163 8.04 -8.69 26.90
CA THR A 163 6.62 -8.57 26.52
C THR A 163 6.48 -8.61 25.01
N PRO A 164 5.55 -9.39 24.44
CA PRO A 164 5.28 -9.34 23.00
C PRO A 164 4.94 -7.92 22.53
N HIS A 165 5.60 -7.46 21.50
CA HIS A 165 5.36 -6.13 20.92
C HIS A 165 5.67 -6.11 19.44
N ILE A 166 5.13 -5.12 18.74
CA ILE A 166 5.35 -4.93 17.31
C ILE A 166 6.04 -3.60 17.07
N HIS A 167 7.11 -3.63 16.30
CA HIS A 167 7.74 -2.48 15.69
C HIS A 167 7.23 -2.35 14.27
N GLU A 168 6.74 -1.19 13.89
CA GLU A 168 6.25 -0.90 12.55
C GLU A 168 6.87 0.40 12.06
N ARG A 169 7.27 0.45 10.79
CA ARG A 169 7.85 1.64 10.19
C ARG A 169 7.05 2.10 8.98
N HIS A 170 6.76 3.40 8.94
CA HIS A 170 5.96 4.01 7.88
C HIS A 170 6.53 5.36 7.43
N VAL A 171 6.11 5.78 6.25
CA VAL A 171 6.43 7.08 5.69
C VAL A 171 5.15 7.86 5.38
N PHE A 172 5.18 9.16 5.63
CA PHE A 172 4.15 10.12 5.21
C PHE A 172 4.61 10.78 3.94
N ASP A 173 3.82 10.73 2.89
CA ASP A 173 4.13 11.41 1.65
C ASP A 173 2.94 12.12 1.01
N CYS A 174 3.25 13.08 0.17
CA CYS A 174 2.27 13.73 -0.68
C CYS A 174 2.97 14.47 -1.82
N LYS A 175 2.21 14.89 -2.81
CA LYS A 175 2.73 15.71 -3.90
C LYS A 175 3.04 17.13 -3.41
N ASN A 176 4.23 17.61 -3.71
CA ASN A 176 4.61 18.98 -3.46
C ASN A 176 3.93 19.95 -4.47
N ARG A 177 4.23 21.25 -4.37
CA ARG A 177 3.68 22.28 -5.28
C ARG A 177 4.03 22.10 -6.76
N TYR A 178 4.98 21.22 -7.07
CA TYR A 178 5.39 20.90 -8.45
C TYR A 178 4.79 19.58 -8.95
N GLY A 179 3.95 18.92 -8.13
CA GLY A 179 3.35 17.63 -8.45
C GLY A 179 4.26 16.42 -8.19
N GLU A 180 5.43 16.61 -7.57
CA GLU A 180 6.39 15.55 -7.26
C GLU A 180 6.06 14.92 -5.91
N LEU A 181 6.02 13.59 -5.86
CA LEU A 181 5.83 12.84 -4.62
C LEU A 181 7.07 12.96 -3.73
N CYS A 182 6.90 13.30 -2.47
CA CYS A 182 8.00 13.42 -1.54
C CYS A 182 7.55 13.24 -0.08
N PRO A 183 8.45 12.83 0.83
CA PRO A 183 8.13 12.69 2.24
C PRO A 183 7.75 14.03 2.86
N GLN A 184 6.49 14.17 3.30
CA GLN A 184 5.94 15.42 3.89
C GLN A 184 4.83 15.14 4.89
N GLN A 185 5.16 14.81 6.12
CA GLN A 185 4.20 14.44 7.17
C GLN A 185 3.05 15.43 7.35
N GLU A 186 3.35 16.70 7.53
CA GLU A 186 2.31 17.69 7.87
C GLU A 186 1.33 17.93 6.73
N LYS A 187 1.83 17.92 5.49
CA LYS A 187 0.98 18.10 4.32
C LYS A 187 0.17 16.84 4.02
N ALA A 188 0.77 15.68 4.18
CA ALA A 188 0.06 14.40 4.08
C ALA A 188 -1.13 14.34 5.04
N LEU A 189 -0.91 14.71 6.30
CA LEU A 189 -1.96 14.77 7.31
C LEU A 189 -3.02 15.86 7.02
N GLU A 190 -2.63 16.96 6.37
CA GLU A 190 -3.59 17.97 5.92
C GLU A 190 -4.48 17.45 4.79
N GLU A 191 -3.89 16.78 3.80
CA GLU A 191 -4.62 16.18 2.67
C GLU A 191 -5.55 15.04 3.13
N LEU A 192 -5.18 14.31 4.20
CA LEU A 192 -6.04 13.34 4.88
C LEU A 192 -7.16 13.98 5.74
N GLY A 193 -7.23 15.31 5.81
CA GLY A 193 -8.29 16.03 6.53
C GLY A 193 -8.05 16.20 8.04
N PHE A 194 -6.86 15.90 8.56
CA PHE A 194 -6.55 16.13 9.96
C PHE A 194 -6.41 17.62 10.27
N GLU A 195 -7.12 18.08 11.30
CA GLU A 195 -7.04 19.44 11.79
C GLU A 195 -6.04 19.58 12.95
N LEU A 196 -5.66 20.80 13.25
CA LEU A 196 -4.90 21.09 14.46
C LEU A 196 -5.75 20.84 15.71
N PRO A 197 -5.18 20.34 16.82
CA PRO A 197 -5.91 20.20 18.09
C PRO A 197 -6.61 21.47 18.54
N ASP A 198 -6.04 22.61 18.25
CA ASP A 198 -6.60 23.93 18.50
C ASP A 198 -6.46 24.80 17.24
N PRO A 199 -7.50 24.84 16.37
CA PRO A 199 -7.42 25.61 15.13
C PRO A 199 -7.29 27.13 15.34
N SER A 200 -7.62 27.64 16.55
CA SER A 200 -7.48 29.06 16.88
C SER A 200 -6.03 29.48 17.15
N LYS A 201 -5.13 28.52 17.35
CA LYS A 201 -3.71 28.75 17.63
C LYS A 201 -2.81 28.38 16.48
N PRO A 202 -1.67 29.07 16.36
CA PRO A 202 -0.68 28.72 15.34
C PRO A 202 -0.14 27.31 15.57
N LYS A 203 0.24 26.66 14.47
CA LYS A 203 0.94 25.37 14.49
C LYS A 203 2.24 25.46 15.32
N GLY A 204 2.48 24.44 16.15
CA GLY A 204 3.66 24.35 17.00
C GLY A 204 3.88 22.95 17.56
N LYS A 205 4.88 22.82 18.45
CA LYS A 205 5.25 21.53 19.06
C LYS A 205 4.06 20.82 19.72
N HIS A 206 3.16 21.57 20.35
CA HIS A 206 1.98 21.06 21.08
C HIS A 206 0.65 21.36 20.37
N ASN A 207 0.68 21.77 19.13
CA ASN A 207 -0.48 22.03 18.30
C ASN A 207 -0.15 21.71 16.85
N ASN A 208 -0.21 20.45 16.48
CA ASN A 208 0.11 19.97 15.13
C ASN A 208 -0.79 18.78 14.75
N ARG A 209 -0.96 18.53 13.47
CA ARG A 209 -1.83 17.47 12.94
C ARG A 209 -1.41 16.06 13.35
N LYS A 210 -0.11 15.86 13.63
CA LYS A 210 0.39 14.55 14.11
C LYS A 210 -0.24 14.16 15.46
N GLN A 211 -0.49 15.10 16.36
CA GLN A 211 -1.16 14.81 17.63
C GLN A 211 -2.59 14.31 17.41
N THR A 212 -3.31 14.93 16.48
CA THR A 212 -4.66 14.51 16.11
C THR A 212 -4.65 13.14 15.46
N PHE A 213 -3.75 12.91 14.50
CA PHE A 213 -3.55 11.61 13.88
C PHE A 213 -3.22 10.50 14.91
N ASP A 214 -2.28 10.77 15.83
CA ASP A 214 -1.90 9.78 16.85
C ASP A 214 -3.05 9.43 17.80
N ALA A 215 -3.90 10.41 18.11
CA ALA A 215 -5.10 10.16 18.91
C ALA A 215 -6.11 9.28 18.15
N VAL A 216 -6.31 9.50 16.85
CA VAL A 216 -7.18 8.64 16.00
C VAL A 216 -6.63 7.23 15.93
N CYS A 217 -5.34 7.05 15.64
CA CYS A 217 -4.71 5.73 15.61
C CYS A 217 -4.85 4.99 16.94
N ARG A 218 -4.70 5.71 18.07
CA ARG A 218 -4.88 5.12 19.40
C ARG A 218 -6.32 4.71 19.66
N THR A 219 -7.28 5.52 19.28
CA THR A 219 -8.71 5.18 19.40
C THR A 219 -9.06 3.97 18.57
N LEU A 220 -8.63 3.94 17.30
CA LEU A 220 -8.85 2.82 16.41
C LEU A 220 -8.28 1.52 16.99
N LEU A 221 -7.03 1.55 17.45
CA LEU A 221 -6.40 0.39 18.06
C LEU A 221 -7.10 -0.05 19.36
N PHE A 222 -7.61 0.89 20.14
CA PHE A 222 -8.39 0.64 21.33
C PHE A 222 -9.73 -0.05 21.00
N ASP A 223 -10.47 0.46 20.03
CA ASP A 223 -11.75 -0.10 19.60
C ASP A 223 -11.57 -1.52 19.04
N ILE A 224 -10.55 -1.76 18.22
CA ILE A 224 -10.20 -3.09 17.71
C ILE A 224 -9.82 -4.04 18.87
N SER A 225 -9.03 -3.58 19.83
CA SER A 225 -8.66 -4.39 20.99
C SER A 225 -9.90 -4.85 21.79
N HIS A 226 -10.85 -3.95 21.98
CA HIS A 226 -12.13 -4.28 22.60
C HIS A 226 -12.94 -5.30 21.80
N LYS A 227 -12.99 -5.17 20.49
CA LYS A 227 -13.63 -6.13 19.58
C LYS A 227 -13.04 -7.54 19.74
N HIS A 228 -11.75 -7.64 20.00
CA HIS A 228 -11.05 -8.90 20.30
C HIS A 228 -11.14 -9.34 21.76
N GLY A 229 -12.02 -8.72 22.55
CA GLY A 229 -12.29 -9.10 23.94
C GLY A 229 -11.21 -8.68 24.95
N VAL A 230 -10.32 -7.77 24.58
CA VAL A 230 -9.29 -7.26 25.49
C VAL A 230 -9.84 -6.12 26.32
N HIS A 231 -9.84 -6.27 27.64
CA HIS A 231 -10.24 -5.20 28.56
C HIS A 231 -9.06 -4.27 28.84
N LEU A 232 -9.13 -3.09 28.26
CA LEU A 232 -8.10 -2.04 28.39
C LEU A 232 -8.52 -1.02 29.46
N GLU A 233 -7.52 -0.53 30.19
CA GLU A 233 -7.69 0.62 31.06
C GLU A 233 -7.97 1.88 30.21
N GLN A 234 -9.08 2.57 30.50
CA GLN A 234 -9.48 3.74 29.74
C GLN A 234 -8.69 5.00 30.12
N GLU A 235 -8.08 5.01 31.30
CA GLU A 235 -7.36 6.19 31.78
C GLU A 235 -5.96 6.26 31.19
N PRO A 236 -5.62 7.27 30.40
CA PRO A 236 -4.24 7.53 30.01
C PRO A 236 -3.44 7.95 31.24
N SER A 237 -2.33 7.28 31.50
CA SER A 237 -1.43 7.56 32.62
C SER A 237 -0.66 8.89 32.51
N TYR A 238 -1.02 9.78 31.61
CA TYR A 238 -0.33 11.05 31.35
C TYR A 238 -1.24 12.25 31.55
N GLY A 239 -0.83 13.15 32.48
CA GLY A 239 -1.31 14.52 32.59
C GLY A 239 -2.65 14.68 33.29
N GLY A 240 -2.78 15.71 34.12
CA GLY A 240 -3.95 15.98 34.93
C GLY A 240 -5.26 16.19 34.13
N ARG A 241 -6.38 16.37 34.84
CA ARG A 241 -7.75 16.48 34.31
C ARG A 241 -7.92 17.36 33.06
N THR A 242 -7.22 18.46 32.97
CA THR A 242 -7.24 19.39 31.82
C THR A 242 -6.72 18.78 30.52
N TYR A 243 -5.85 17.79 30.59
CA TYR A 243 -5.35 17.07 29.40
C TYR A 243 -6.38 16.02 28.94
N LEU A 244 -7.06 15.36 29.87
CA LEU A 244 -8.14 14.41 29.59
C LEU A 244 -9.34 15.07 28.92
N GLU A 245 -9.81 16.19 29.45
CA GLU A 245 -10.91 16.97 28.86
C GLU A 245 -10.60 17.45 27.43
N LYS A 246 -9.33 17.80 27.17
CA LYS A 246 -8.88 18.19 25.83
C LYS A 246 -8.75 16.99 24.89
N GLN A 247 -8.32 15.84 25.39
CA GLN A 247 -8.28 14.59 24.63
C GLN A 247 -9.69 14.10 24.30
N ASP A 248 -10.63 14.16 25.23
CA ASP A 248 -12.02 13.77 25.03
C ASP A 248 -12.71 14.64 23.97
N TYR A 249 -12.45 15.95 23.98
CA TYR A 249 -12.96 16.86 22.94
C TYR A 249 -12.37 16.55 21.57
N ILE A 250 -11.05 16.30 21.50
CA ILE A 250 -10.37 15.90 20.27
C ILE A 250 -10.94 14.58 19.75
N LEU A 251 -11.13 13.58 20.62
CA LEU A 251 -11.71 12.28 20.29
C LEU A 251 -13.14 12.39 19.78
N MET A 252 -13.95 13.26 20.39
CA MET A 252 -15.32 13.52 19.95
C MET A 252 -15.34 14.11 18.53
N LYS A 253 -14.53 15.14 18.29
CA LYS A 253 -14.40 15.77 16.96
C LYS A 253 -13.89 14.80 15.89
N GLN A 254 -13.00 13.92 16.25
CA GLN A 254 -12.46 12.92 15.34
C GLN A 254 -13.46 11.82 14.99
N LYS A 255 -14.28 11.39 15.96
CA LYS A 255 -15.40 10.48 15.69
C LYS A 255 -16.40 11.08 14.71
N GLU A 256 -16.71 12.37 14.85
CA GLU A 256 -17.57 13.09 13.88
C GLU A 256 -16.95 13.12 12.49
N LEU A 257 -15.65 13.39 12.37
CA LEU A 257 -14.93 13.45 11.10
C LEU A 257 -14.85 12.07 10.44
N LEU A 258 -14.54 11.04 11.23
CA LEU A 258 -14.50 9.64 10.76
C LEU A 258 -15.86 9.19 10.23
N ALA A 259 -16.95 9.48 10.95
CA ALA A 259 -18.29 9.16 10.49
C ALA A 259 -18.64 9.85 9.16
N ALA A 260 -18.23 11.11 9.00
CA ALA A 260 -18.42 11.83 7.73
C ALA A 260 -17.57 11.26 6.58
N GLN A 261 -16.36 10.80 6.87
CA GLN A 261 -15.49 10.16 5.87
C GLN A 261 -16.02 8.77 5.48
N GLU A 262 -16.53 8.00 6.44
CA GLU A 262 -17.16 6.70 6.18
C GLU A 262 -18.39 6.84 5.28
N GLN A 263 -19.27 7.82 5.55
CA GLN A 263 -20.41 8.11 4.68
C GLN A 263 -19.95 8.48 3.25
N ARG A 264 -18.91 9.29 3.14
CA ARG A 264 -18.38 9.69 1.83
C ARG A 264 -17.74 8.53 1.06
N LEU A 265 -17.08 7.60 1.77
CA LEU A 265 -16.57 6.37 1.20
C LEU A 265 -17.70 5.47 0.69
N GLU A 266 -18.75 5.31 1.49
CA GLU A 266 -19.93 4.53 1.10
C GLU A 266 -20.60 5.10 -0.16
N GLU A 267 -20.78 6.43 -0.22
CA GLU A 267 -21.28 7.11 -1.43
C GLU A 267 -20.37 6.90 -2.65
N LEU A 268 -19.05 6.93 -2.47
CA LEU A 268 -18.09 6.71 -3.55
C LEU A 268 -18.08 5.25 -3.99
N THR A 269 -18.20 4.31 -3.08
CA THR A 269 -18.28 2.87 -3.39
C THR A 269 -19.50 2.57 -4.24
N LEU A 270 -20.67 3.10 -3.86
CA LEU A 270 -21.91 2.97 -4.66
C LEU A 270 -21.73 3.56 -6.07
N LYS A 271 -21.08 4.72 -6.20
CA LYS A 271 -20.79 5.31 -7.51
C LYS A 271 -19.83 4.49 -8.35
N ILE A 272 -18.86 3.81 -7.72
CA ILE A 272 -17.93 2.91 -8.41
C ILE A 272 -18.71 1.69 -8.92
N GLU A 273 -19.55 1.08 -8.11
CA GLU A 273 -20.40 -0.05 -8.51
C GLU A 273 -21.31 0.32 -9.68
N ASP A 274 -21.93 1.51 -9.65
CA ASP A 274 -22.74 2.02 -10.77
C ASP A 274 -21.90 2.19 -12.04
N VAL A 275 -20.68 2.71 -11.95
CA VAL A 275 -19.77 2.88 -13.09
C VAL A 275 -19.26 1.54 -13.60
N GLU A 276 -18.93 0.60 -12.74
CA GLU A 276 -18.52 -0.76 -13.14
C GLU A 276 -19.63 -1.47 -13.90
N THR A 277 -20.87 -1.37 -13.41
CA THR A 277 -22.06 -1.92 -14.11
C THR A 277 -22.22 -1.30 -15.50
N LEU A 278 -22.08 0.03 -15.62
CA LEU A 278 -22.14 0.71 -16.92
C LEU A 278 -21.01 0.31 -17.85
N VAL A 279 -19.80 0.10 -17.34
CA VAL A 279 -18.66 -0.36 -18.13
C VAL A 279 -18.88 -1.78 -18.66
N GLU A 280 -19.44 -2.67 -17.86
CA GLU A 280 -19.82 -4.03 -18.29
C GLU A 280 -20.88 -3.97 -19.40
N GLU A 281 -21.95 -3.21 -19.22
CA GLU A 281 -23.00 -3.05 -20.24
C GLU A 281 -22.46 -2.49 -21.57
N VAL A 282 -21.62 -1.47 -21.51
CA VAL A 282 -20.99 -0.88 -22.70
C VAL A 282 -20.02 -1.86 -23.36
N SER A 283 -19.29 -2.65 -22.57
CA SER A 283 -18.37 -3.67 -23.07
C SER A 283 -19.12 -4.77 -23.82
N ASP A 284 -20.24 -5.25 -23.29
CA ASP A 284 -21.08 -6.26 -23.92
C ASP A 284 -21.67 -5.74 -25.24
N ILE A 285 -22.21 -4.52 -25.24
CA ILE A 285 -22.73 -3.89 -26.47
C ILE A 285 -21.62 -3.72 -27.52
N ALA A 286 -20.43 -3.32 -27.12
CA ALA A 286 -19.28 -3.16 -28.01
C ALA A 286 -18.81 -4.50 -28.59
N TYR A 287 -18.79 -5.55 -27.75
CA TYR A 287 -18.46 -6.91 -28.18
C TYR A 287 -19.47 -7.45 -29.19
N ASP A 288 -20.76 -7.34 -28.91
CA ASP A 288 -21.82 -7.79 -29.81
C ASP A 288 -21.76 -7.08 -31.17
N LYS A 289 -21.50 -5.76 -31.11
CA LYS A 289 -21.33 -4.96 -32.33
C LYS A 289 -20.12 -5.39 -33.15
N ALA A 290 -19.01 -5.66 -32.48
CA ALA A 290 -17.79 -6.15 -33.14
C ALA A 290 -18.00 -7.52 -33.77
N VAL A 291 -18.69 -8.44 -33.10
CA VAL A 291 -19.05 -9.77 -33.62
C VAL A 291 -19.97 -9.63 -34.87
N GLU A 292 -20.98 -8.76 -34.81
CA GLU A 292 -21.86 -8.46 -35.96
C GLU A 292 -21.05 -7.98 -37.17
N VAL A 293 -20.21 -6.97 -36.99
CA VAL A 293 -19.38 -6.39 -38.08
C VAL A 293 -18.42 -7.43 -38.68
N VAL A 294 -17.73 -8.21 -37.82
CA VAL A 294 -16.81 -9.25 -38.29
C VAL A 294 -17.56 -10.35 -39.05
N THR A 295 -18.70 -10.77 -38.54
CA THR A 295 -19.52 -11.80 -39.18
C THR A 295 -20.01 -11.35 -40.56
N ASP A 296 -20.50 -10.12 -40.68
CA ASP A 296 -20.97 -9.58 -41.95
C ASP A 296 -19.82 -9.37 -42.95
N THR A 297 -18.67 -8.93 -42.48
CA THR A 297 -17.46 -8.78 -43.31
C THR A 297 -17.00 -10.12 -43.85
N VAL A 298 -16.95 -11.16 -43.01
CA VAL A 298 -16.60 -12.54 -43.43
C VAL A 298 -17.61 -13.11 -44.42
N ARG A 299 -18.90 -12.89 -44.22
CA ARG A 299 -19.95 -13.29 -45.16
C ARG A 299 -19.77 -12.61 -46.51
N GLN A 300 -19.56 -11.31 -46.55
CA GLN A 300 -19.35 -10.54 -47.77
C GLN A 300 -18.10 -11.00 -48.52
N GLU A 301 -16.98 -11.17 -47.82
CA GLU A 301 -15.74 -11.66 -48.44
C GLU A 301 -15.89 -13.10 -48.96
N THR A 302 -16.56 -13.97 -48.21
CA THR A 302 -16.81 -15.35 -48.65
C THR A 302 -17.69 -15.36 -49.91
N THR A 303 -18.80 -14.60 -49.92
CA THR A 303 -19.69 -14.45 -51.06
C THR A 303 -18.95 -13.91 -52.30
N ARG A 304 -18.08 -12.89 -52.08
CA ARG A 304 -17.25 -12.34 -53.15
C ARG A 304 -16.27 -13.38 -53.70
N ARG A 305 -15.59 -14.13 -52.87
CA ARG A 305 -14.65 -15.21 -53.27
C ARG A 305 -15.37 -16.31 -54.05
N ILE A 306 -16.55 -16.73 -53.61
CA ILE A 306 -17.36 -17.74 -54.32
C ILE A 306 -17.79 -17.20 -55.68
N SER A 307 -18.29 -15.94 -55.76
CA SER A 307 -18.72 -15.35 -57.03
C SER A 307 -17.57 -15.15 -58.02
N ASP A 308 -16.40 -14.75 -57.55
CA ASP A 308 -15.20 -14.63 -58.38
C ASP A 308 -14.69 -16.01 -58.85
N TRP A 309 -14.75 -17.03 -58.01
CA TRP A 309 -14.42 -18.41 -58.40
C TRP A 309 -15.37 -18.94 -59.47
N TRP A 310 -16.71 -18.71 -59.35
CA TRP A 310 -17.69 -19.06 -60.37
C TRP A 310 -17.48 -18.26 -61.67
N ARG A 311 -17.16 -17.00 -61.61
CA ARG A 311 -16.88 -16.15 -62.76
C ARG A 311 -15.64 -16.67 -63.52
N LYS A 312 -14.57 -16.98 -62.83
CA LYS A 312 -13.35 -17.56 -63.41
C LYS A 312 -13.63 -18.93 -64.04
N ARG A 313 -14.49 -19.74 -63.45
CA ARG A 313 -14.85 -21.04 -63.98
C ARG A 313 -15.73 -20.95 -65.23
N LYS A 314 -16.70 -20.03 -65.27
CA LYS A 314 -17.51 -19.74 -66.46
C LYS A 314 -16.65 -19.26 -67.64
N THR A 315 -15.70 -18.35 -67.39
CA THR A 315 -14.79 -17.88 -68.44
C THR A 315 -13.78 -18.92 -68.87
N GLY A 316 -13.37 -19.81 -67.95
CA GLY A 316 -12.52 -20.98 -68.26
C GLY A 316 -13.23 -22.03 -69.09
N TYR A 317 -14.54 -22.24 -68.89
CA TYR A 317 -15.36 -23.13 -69.69
C TYR A 317 -15.60 -22.61 -71.12
N SER A 318 -15.79 -21.31 -71.28
CA SER A 318 -15.96 -20.66 -72.60
C SER A 318 -14.70 -20.73 -73.48
N ARG A 319 -13.48 -20.73 -72.84
CA ARG A 319 -12.22 -20.89 -73.55
C ARG A 319 -11.83 -22.35 -73.88
N ARG A 320 -12.44 -23.36 -73.20
CA ARG A 320 -12.10 -24.80 -73.40
C ARG A 320 -12.99 -25.51 -74.41
N ASN A 321 -14.12 -24.96 -74.83
CA ASN A 321 -14.92 -25.50 -75.85
C ASN A 321 -14.41 -25.28 -77.29
N GLY A 322 -13.23 -24.61 -77.43
CA GLY A 322 -12.55 -24.40 -78.70
C GLY A 322 -11.40 -25.35 -78.99
N LYS A 323 -11.03 -26.31 -78.12
CA LYS A 323 -9.99 -27.32 -78.39
C LYS A 323 -10.31 -28.63 -77.63
N ARG A 324 -10.88 -29.63 -78.32
CA ARG A 324 -10.99 -30.99 -77.79
C ARG A 324 -9.65 -31.57 -77.41
N ARG A 325 -9.57 -32.00 -76.13
CA ARG A 325 -8.83 -33.20 -75.70
C ARG A 325 -9.32 -33.66 -74.33
N LYS A 326 -9.78 -34.93 -74.30
CA LYS A 326 -10.16 -35.67 -73.07
C LYS A 326 -9.00 -35.76 -72.12
N LYS A 327 -9.15 -35.33 -70.86
CA LYS A 327 -8.44 -35.84 -69.69
C LYS A 327 -9.37 -35.75 -68.49
N SER A 328 -9.46 -36.88 -67.80
CA SER A 328 -10.21 -37.11 -66.56
C SER A 328 -9.81 -36.21 -65.45
N VAL A 329 -10.80 -35.70 -64.69
CA VAL A 329 -10.58 -34.89 -63.48
C VAL A 329 -11.07 -35.69 -62.29
N SER A 330 -10.14 -35.98 -61.39
CA SER A 330 -10.41 -36.51 -60.04
C SER A 330 -10.85 -35.36 -59.11
N MET A 331 -11.87 -35.61 -58.31
CA MET A 331 -12.34 -34.70 -57.24
C MET A 331 -11.42 -34.77 -55.99
N PRO A 332 -11.24 -33.67 -55.29
CA PRO A 332 -10.69 -33.71 -53.94
C PRO A 332 -11.79 -33.88 -52.87
N PRO A 333 -11.45 -34.46 -51.70
CA PRO A 333 -12.39 -34.83 -50.67
C PRO A 333 -12.89 -33.65 -49.81
N PRO A 334 -14.05 -33.79 -49.15
CA PRO A 334 -14.54 -32.79 -48.19
C PRO A 334 -13.94 -33.06 -46.81
N GLY A 335 -13.51 -32.03 -46.21
CA GLY A 335 -13.09 -32.05 -44.81
C GLY A 335 -12.52 -30.71 -44.38
N TRP A 336 -13.33 -30.07 -43.53
CA TRP A 336 -12.91 -29.30 -42.37
C TRP A 336 -14.11 -28.49 -41.91
N MET A 337 -14.89 -29.12 -41.05
CA MET A 337 -15.63 -28.48 -39.97
C MET A 337 -15.11 -29.11 -38.69
N GLU A 338 -14.46 -28.34 -37.90
CA GLU A 338 -14.54 -28.29 -36.44
C GLU A 338 -14.02 -26.93 -35.99
#